data_e663867bfe44a2c1b6a97de5e48d6f8e
#
_entry.id   e663867bfe44a2c1b6a97de5e48d6f8e
#
_cell.length_a   1.000
_cell.length_b   1.000
_cell.length_c   1.000
_cell.angle_alpha   90.00
_cell.angle_beta   90.00
_cell.angle_gamma   90.00
#
_symmetry.space_group_name_H-M   'P 1'
#
loop_
_entity.id
_entity.type
_entity.pdbx_description
1 polymer ?
#
loop_
_entity_poly.entity_id
_entity_poly.type
_entity_poly.pdbx_seq_one_letter_code
_entity_poly.pdbx_strand_id
1 'polypeptide(L)'
;MKTLKDELNTRVAAYDHWAQRRRHGPAGHNNLRLWVLACMDERLPVDEALGIHVDTPAGHGDAHCFRNAGGIVTDDAIRSAMLTCNFFGTREIVIVQHTQCGMLSANAA
;
A
#
# COMPACT_ATOMS: atom_id res chain seq x y z
N MET A 1 -20.26 -25.83 1.19
CA MET A 1 -19.70 -24.97 0.11
C MET A 1 -18.84 -23.89 0.73
N LYS A 2 -17.63 -23.76 0.24
CA LYS A 2 -16.73 -22.68 0.71
C LYS A 2 -17.17 -21.33 0.16
N THR A 3 -17.21 -20.34 1.01
CA THR A 3 -17.43 -18.96 0.62
C THR A 3 -16.09 -18.29 0.29
N LEU A 4 -16.16 -17.11 -0.30
CA LEU A 4 -14.95 -16.29 -0.50
C LEU A 4 -14.28 -15.97 0.84
N LYS A 5 -15.07 -15.70 1.88
CA LYS A 5 -14.54 -15.45 3.23
C LYS A 5 -13.72 -16.64 3.71
N ASP A 6 -14.23 -17.85 3.53
CA ASP A 6 -13.51 -19.07 3.93
C ASP A 6 -12.19 -19.20 3.17
N GLU A 7 -12.21 -18.90 1.88
CA GLU A 7 -11.00 -18.94 1.06
C GLU A 7 -9.96 -17.93 1.51
N LEU A 8 -10.39 -16.71 1.82
CA LEU A 8 -9.47 -15.68 2.31
C LEU A 8 -8.90 -16.03 3.68
N ASN A 9 -9.71 -16.61 4.56
CA ASN A 9 -9.22 -17.08 5.86
C ASN A 9 -8.15 -18.18 5.68
N THR A 10 -8.35 -19.05 4.72
CA THR A 10 -7.36 -20.09 4.41
C THR A 10 -6.04 -19.47 3.93
N ARG A 11 -6.12 -18.44 3.08
CA ARG A 11 -4.91 -17.74 2.59
C ARG A 11 -4.16 -17.04 3.72
N VAL A 12 -4.91 -16.38 4.61
CA VAL A 12 -4.30 -15.71 5.76
C VAL A 12 -3.59 -16.72 6.66
N ALA A 13 -4.25 -17.85 6.94
CA ALA A 13 -3.66 -18.89 7.78
C ALA A 13 -2.39 -19.49 7.16
N ALA A 14 -2.32 -19.55 5.83
CA ALA A 14 -1.14 -20.06 5.12
C ALA A 14 0.00 -19.03 5.03
N TYR A 15 -0.25 -17.76 5.35
CA TYR A 15 0.75 -16.71 5.28
C TYR A 15 1.49 -16.59 6.62
N ASP A 16 2.45 -17.48 6.82
CA ASP A 16 3.17 -17.56 8.10
C ASP A 16 4.26 -16.50 8.28
N HIS A 17 4.68 -15.82 7.23
CA HIS A 17 5.61 -14.68 7.34
C HIS A 17 5.07 -13.54 8.19
N TRP A 18 3.77 -13.42 8.30
CA TRP A 18 3.12 -12.37 9.08
C TRP A 18 3.56 -12.37 10.54
N ALA A 19 3.62 -13.54 11.15
CA ALA A 19 4.00 -13.68 12.56
C ALA A 19 5.46 -13.27 12.78
N GLN A 20 6.34 -13.57 11.83
CA GLN A 20 7.75 -13.20 11.92
C GLN A 20 7.95 -11.69 11.80
N ARG A 21 7.23 -11.04 10.90
CA ARG A 21 7.32 -9.59 10.73
C ARG A 21 6.92 -8.83 11.97
N ARG A 22 5.96 -9.34 12.72
CA ARG A 22 5.50 -8.70 13.97
C ARG A 22 6.56 -8.71 15.06
N ARG A 23 7.63 -9.45 14.92
CA ARG A 23 8.70 -9.53 15.90
C ARG A 23 9.76 -8.45 15.76
N HIS A 24 9.67 -7.63 14.74
CA HIS A 24 10.71 -6.64 14.43
C HIS A 24 10.52 -5.31 15.15
N GLY A 25 9.75 -5.31 16.22
CA GLY A 25 9.63 -4.16 17.09
C GLY A 25 8.53 -3.19 16.65
N PRO A 26 8.47 -2.02 17.29
CA PRO A 26 7.44 -1.04 17.01
C PRO A 26 7.57 -0.48 15.60
N ALA A 27 6.47 0.06 15.08
CA ALA A 27 6.47 0.72 13.79
C ALA A 27 7.46 1.88 13.78
N GLY A 28 8.21 1.99 12.71
CA GLY A 28 9.17 3.06 12.48
C GLY A 28 9.14 3.47 11.02
N HIS A 29 10.23 4.05 10.54
CA HIS A 29 10.31 4.42 9.14
C HIS A 29 10.37 3.18 8.25
N ASN A 30 9.78 3.26 7.05
CA ASN A 30 10.00 2.24 6.05
C ASN A 30 11.39 2.42 5.41
N ASN A 31 11.84 1.42 4.65
CA ASN A 31 13.23 1.39 4.17
C ASN A 31 13.58 2.57 3.26
N LEU A 32 12.70 2.94 2.37
CA LEU A 32 12.94 4.02 1.41
C LEU A 32 12.48 5.39 1.90
N ARG A 33 11.86 5.45 3.08
CA ARG A 33 11.24 6.65 3.62
C ARG A 33 10.29 7.29 2.61
N LEU A 34 9.45 6.42 2.04
CA LEU A 34 8.61 6.71 0.90
C LEU A 34 7.13 6.53 1.25
N TRP A 35 6.31 7.43 0.75
CA TRP A 35 4.85 7.27 0.76
C TRP A 35 4.36 7.33 -0.67
N VAL A 36 3.55 6.36 -1.07
CA VAL A 36 3.03 6.22 -2.43
C VAL A 36 1.52 6.38 -2.41
N LEU A 37 1.01 7.26 -3.26
CA LEU A 37 -0.41 7.35 -3.57
C LEU A 37 -0.63 6.80 -4.97
N ALA A 38 -1.52 5.83 -5.12
CA ALA A 38 -1.79 5.19 -6.40
C ALA A 38 -3.28 4.87 -6.54
N CYS A 39 -3.69 4.60 -7.77
CA CYS A 39 -5.04 4.14 -8.06
C CYS A 39 -5.25 2.72 -7.52
N MET A 40 -6.46 2.45 -7.05
CA MET A 40 -6.83 1.11 -6.57
C MET A 40 -7.13 0.11 -7.70
N ASP A 41 -7.00 0.51 -8.95
CA ASP A 41 -7.23 -0.37 -10.11
C ASP A 41 -6.31 -1.59 -9.98
N GLU A 42 -6.90 -2.78 -10.01
CA GLU A 42 -6.17 -4.04 -9.83
C GLU A 42 -5.20 -4.33 -10.97
N ARG A 43 -5.36 -3.65 -12.10
CA ARG A 43 -4.45 -3.78 -13.24
C ARG A 43 -3.15 -3.02 -13.05
N LEU A 44 -3.08 -2.15 -12.03
CA LEU A 44 -1.88 -1.36 -11.74
C LEU A 44 -1.05 -2.06 -10.65
N PRO A 45 0.03 -2.77 -11.04
CA PRO A 45 0.85 -3.49 -10.06
C PRO A 45 1.88 -2.56 -9.43
N VAL A 46 1.45 -1.73 -8.50
CA VAL A 46 2.27 -0.67 -7.91
C VAL A 46 3.57 -1.19 -7.33
N ASP A 47 3.48 -2.25 -6.54
CA ASP A 47 4.65 -2.80 -5.86
C ASP A 47 5.68 -3.31 -6.86
N GLU A 48 5.23 -4.08 -7.84
CA GLU A 48 6.11 -4.62 -8.88
C GLU A 48 6.68 -3.52 -9.77
N ALA A 49 5.85 -2.55 -10.15
CA ALA A 49 6.25 -1.48 -11.05
C ALA A 49 7.32 -0.58 -10.43
N LEU A 50 7.22 -0.32 -9.12
CA LEU A 50 8.18 0.52 -8.41
C LEU A 50 9.32 -0.29 -7.79
N GLY A 51 9.25 -1.62 -7.85
CA GLY A 51 10.26 -2.47 -7.25
C GLY A 51 10.31 -2.37 -5.73
N ILE A 52 9.16 -2.13 -5.09
CA ILE A 52 9.08 -2.03 -3.64
C ILE A 52 8.59 -3.35 -3.06
N HIS A 53 9.12 -3.71 -1.90
CA HIS A 53 8.85 -4.98 -1.26
C HIS A 53 8.31 -4.76 0.15
N VAL A 54 7.38 -5.63 0.55
CA VAL A 54 6.83 -5.61 1.90
C VAL A 54 7.64 -6.45 2.87
N ASP A 55 8.37 -7.44 2.36
CA ASP A 55 9.16 -8.36 3.16
C ASP A 55 10.63 -8.21 2.79
N THR A 56 11.41 -7.61 3.69
CA THR A 56 12.82 -7.33 3.45
C THR A 56 13.67 -7.80 4.61
N PRO A 57 15.00 -7.98 4.40
CA PRO A 57 15.91 -8.36 5.49
C PRO A 57 15.94 -7.36 6.65
N ALA A 58 15.55 -6.11 6.41
CA ALA A 58 15.51 -5.10 7.46
C ALA A 58 14.34 -5.29 8.45
N GLY A 59 13.39 -6.18 8.12
CA GLY A 59 12.20 -6.40 8.95
C GLY A 59 11.10 -5.37 8.76
N HIS A 60 11.28 -4.44 7.83
CA HIS A 60 10.31 -3.41 7.46
C HIS A 60 10.04 -3.48 5.97
N GLY A 61 8.87 -3.01 5.55
CA GLY A 61 8.60 -2.82 4.13
C GLY A 61 9.33 -1.60 3.57
N ASP A 62 9.36 -1.50 2.26
CA ASP A 62 10.08 -0.43 1.56
C ASP A 62 9.34 0.89 1.59
N ALA A 63 7.99 0.88 1.64
CA ALA A 63 7.20 2.10 1.53
C ALA A 63 5.87 1.96 2.25
N HIS A 64 5.28 3.09 2.62
CA HIS A 64 3.87 3.16 2.98
C HIS A 64 3.07 3.42 1.71
N CYS A 65 2.05 2.60 1.44
CA CYS A 65 1.25 2.73 0.22
C CYS A 65 -0.21 3.04 0.56
N PHE A 66 -0.75 4.02 -0.16
CA PHE A 66 -2.15 4.42 -0.06
C PHE A 66 -2.77 4.32 -1.45
N ARG A 67 -3.90 3.65 -1.56
CA ARG A 67 -4.56 3.48 -2.85
C ARG A 67 -6.02 3.90 -2.73
N ASN A 68 -6.48 4.68 -3.71
CA ASN A 68 -7.87 5.09 -3.78
C ASN A 68 -8.37 5.10 -5.22
N ALA A 69 -9.61 5.48 -5.42
CA ALA A 69 -10.19 5.57 -6.76
C ALA A 69 -9.55 6.72 -7.53
N GLY A 70 -8.74 6.39 -8.52
CA GLY A 70 -8.06 7.34 -9.38
C GLY A 70 -6.69 7.79 -8.94
N GLY A 71 -6.23 7.40 -7.76
CA GLY A 71 -4.93 7.86 -7.25
C GLY A 71 -4.89 9.37 -7.08
N ILE A 72 -5.96 9.97 -6.58
CA ILE A 72 -6.09 11.42 -6.44
C ILE A 72 -5.97 11.85 -4.97
N VAL A 73 -5.53 13.08 -4.79
CA VAL A 73 -5.34 13.65 -3.45
C VAL A 73 -6.70 13.98 -2.85
N THR A 74 -7.05 13.26 -1.81
CA THR A 74 -8.29 13.45 -1.03
C THR A 74 -7.92 13.86 0.39
N ASP A 75 -8.91 14.23 1.20
CA ASP A 75 -8.66 14.58 2.60
C ASP A 75 -8.00 13.44 3.35
N ASP A 76 -8.42 12.20 3.11
CA ASP A 76 -7.81 11.06 3.78
C ASP A 76 -6.41 10.76 3.26
N ALA A 77 -6.15 10.99 1.98
CA ALA A 77 -4.80 10.90 1.45
C ALA A 77 -3.87 11.93 2.10
N ILE A 78 -4.35 13.15 2.30
CA ILE A 78 -3.59 14.20 2.98
C ILE A 78 -3.30 13.80 4.43
N ARG A 79 -4.32 13.32 5.14
CA ARG A 79 -4.16 12.84 6.51
C ARG A 79 -3.10 11.76 6.60
N SER A 80 -3.17 10.79 5.70
CA SER A 80 -2.23 9.67 5.67
C SER A 80 -0.80 10.13 5.37
N ALA A 81 -0.66 11.07 4.41
CA ALA A 81 0.64 11.65 4.10
C ALA A 81 1.23 12.42 5.28
N MET A 82 0.41 13.19 5.98
CA MET A 82 0.85 13.93 7.17
C MET A 82 1.33 12.99 8.26
N LEU A 83 0.61 11.90 8.50
CA LEU A 83 0.99 10.94 9.53
C LEU A 83 2.32 10.26 9.22
N THR A 84 2.50 9.82 7.98
CA THR A 84 3.74 9.15 7.60
C THR A 84 4.93 10.11 7.64
N CYS A 85 4.76 11.36 7.21
CA CYS A 85 5.85 12.33 7.25
C CYS A 85 6.19 12.78 8.66
N ASN A 86 5.19 12.97 9.52
CA ASN A 86 5.43 13.52 10.85
C ASN A 86 5.85 12.47 11.87
N PHE A 87 5.38 11.23 11.74
CA PHE A 87 5.60 10.19 12.75
C PHE A 87 6.49 9.05 12.30
N PHE A 88 6.68 8.88 11.00
CA PHE A 88 7.44 7.73 10.48
C PHE A 88 8.61 8.13 9.59
N GLY A 89 9.00 9.38 9.61
CA GLY A 89 10.22 9.85 8.97
C GLY A 89 10.22 9.80 7.44
N THR A 90 9.04 9.77 6.83
CA THR A 90 8.92 9.78 5.37
C THR A 90 9.43 11.09 4.78
N ARG A 91 10.21 10.99 3.71
CA ARG A 91 10.86 12.13 3.04
C ARG A 91 10.45 12.30 1.59
N GLU A 92 9.94 11.25 0.97
CA GLU A 92 9.56 11.27 -0.44
C GLU A 92 8.10 10.89 -0.60
N ILE A 93 7.40 11.60 -1.46
CA ILE A 93 6.02 11.30 -1.83
C ILE A 93 6.00 11.05 -3.34
N VAL A 94 5.42 9.92 -3.73
CA VAL A 94 5.25 9.57 -5.14
C VAL A 94 3.77 9.37 -5.41
N ILE A 95 3.27 10.02 -6.45
CA ILE A 95 1.89 9.86 -6.92
C ILE A 95 1.94 9.13 -8.25
N VAL A 96 1.33 7.95 -8.29
CA VAL A 96 1.29 7.10 -9.48
C VAL A 96 -0.10 7.11 -10.06
N GLN A 97 -0.22 7.57 -11.29
CA GLN A 97 -1.46 7.52 -12.05
C GLN A 97 -1.23 6.72 -13.32
N HIS A 98 -2.30 6.27 -13.95
CA HIS A 98 -2.20 5.48 -15.16
C HIS A 98 -3.28 5.89 -16.15
N THR A 99 -3.07 5.54 -17.42
CA THR A 99 -4.05 5.81 -18.48
C THR A 99 -5.22 4.84 -18.40
N GLN A 100 -6.34 5.22 -18.99
CA GLN A 100 -7.54 4.38 -19.08
C GLN A 100 -8.01 3.88 -17.71
N CYS A 101 -7.96 4.75 -16.72
CA CYS A 101 -8.38 4.41 -15.36
C CYS A 101 -9.90 4.21 -15.32
N GLY A 102 -10.33 3.00 -14.96
CA GLY A 102 -11.76 2.69 -14.84
C GLY A 102 -12.44 3.50 -13.74
N MET A 103 -11.70 3.88 -12.71
CA MET A 103 -12.25 4.65 -11.60
C MET A 103 -12.61 6.08 -12.03
N LEU A 104 -11.84 6.67 -12.93
CA LEU A 104 -12.12 7.99 -13.46
C LEU A 104 -13.20 7.95 -14.52
N SER A 105 -13.23 6.90 -15.33
CA SER A 105 -14.27 6.72 -16.35
C SER A 105 -15.67 6.58 -15.75
N ALA A 106 -15.76 5.94 -14.59
CA ALA A 106 -17.03 5.77 -13.88
C ALA A 106 -17.65 7.09 -13.43
N ASN A 107 -16.84 8.12 -13.26
CA ASN A 107 -17.33 9.43 -12.86
C ASN A 107 -17.83 10.28 -14.02
N ALA A 108 -17.61 9.83 -15.24
CA ALA A 108 -18.00 10.57 -16.42
C ALA A 108 -19.47 10.36 -16.81
N ALA A 109 -20.14 9.43 -16.16
CA ALA A 109 -21.52 9.10 -16.47
C ALA A 109 -22.51 10.16 -16.01
#